data_397253df7c3c360486c761c545f06373
#
_entry.id   397253df7c3c360486c761c545f06373
#
_cell.length_a   1.000
_cell.length_b   1.000
_cell.length_c   1.000
_cell.angle_alpha   90.00
_cell.angle_beta   90.00
_cell.angle_gamma   90.00
#
_symmetry.space_group_name_H-M   'P 1'
#
loop_
_entity.id
_entity.type
_entity.pdbx_description
1 polymer ?
#
loop_
_entity_poly.entity_id
_entity_poly.type
_entity_poly.pdbx_seq_one_letter_code
_entity_poly.pdbx_strand_id
1 'polypeptide(L)'
;MIYYETSLFRVIQADELLGNSTEKREESGRKAKIRGGKMQFKKLELEDIPKVRPYLQMLGSDICDYTIGGMFMWRDFYRMEYAIEENTLYTRVRNDAHTKILYNLPIGRDIVAAIKKIMEFEEDNPNQLRFVTIEEKYLPFFEEAGFSFNKHNNEIYSDYVYLSEEFRSLSGKRNHKRKNHINQYIRSCDSWAFRELNEENIEEVKDFFERYYFVDPNANEEEIEENERAKEVLDNYEIYGMQGGVLYADDQITGFSIGEIVGRSLFVHIEKGSKEYPGTYQMLNHQFAERFGQEVELINREEDMGDEGLRKSKLSYHPHELIKKYVLEEIR
;
A
#
# COMPACT_ATOMS: atom_id res chain seq x y z
N MET A 1 -3.28 27.22 0.17
CA MET A 1 -4.08 26.08 0.63
C MET A 1 -4.17 25.13 -0.56
N ILE A 2 -3.15 24.28 -0.72
CA ILE A 2 -3.06 23.30 -1.80
C ILE A 2 -3.25 21.97 -1.09
N TYR A 3 -4.37 21.32 -1.36
CA TYR A 3 -4.71 20.01 -0.78
C TYR A 3 -3.80 18.97 -1.45
N TYR A 4 -2.97 18.31 -0.65
CA TYR A 4 -2.14 17.20 -1.08
C TYR A 4 -2.99 15.95 -1.20
N GLU A 5 -2.96 15.36 -2.37
CA GLU A 5 -3.77 14.24 -2.78
C GLU A 5 -2.90 13.03 -2.96
N THR A 6 -3.02 12.11 -2.03
CA THR A 6 -2.41 10.79 -2.16
C THR A 6 -3.05 9.96 -3.28
N SER A 7 -2.40 8.87 -3.65
CA SER A 7 -2.59 8.06 -4.84
C SER A 7 -4.04 7.82 -5.29
N LEU A 8 -4.87 7.32 -4.39
CA LEU A 8 -6.27 7.02 -4.67
C LEU A 8 -7.11 8.30 -4.88
N PHE A 9 -6.78 9.39 -4.17
CA PHE A 9 -7.50 10.66 -4.25
C PHE A 9 -7.23 11.45 -5.54
N ARG A 10 -6.02 11.40 -6.08
CA ARG A 10 -5.72 12.06 -7.37
C ARG A 10 -6.47 11.44 -8.54
N VAL A 11 -6.73 10.14 -8.49
CA VAL A 11 -7.64 9.50 -9.47
C VAL A 11 -9.05 10.05 -9.33
N ILE A 12 -9.49 10.35 -8.11
CA ILE A 12 -10.83 10.88 -7.83
C ILE A 12 -10.96 12.36 -8.26
N GLN A 13 -9.91 13.17 -8.11
CA GLN A 13 -9.93 14.62 -8.45
C GLN A 13 -9.58 14.91 -9.91
N ALA A 14 -8.77 14.10 -10.58
CA ALA A 14 -8.54 14.28 -12.03
C ALA A 14 -9.87 14.25 -12.79
N ASP A 15 -10.88 13.54 -12.29
CA ASP A 15 -12.23 13.55 -12.84
C ASP A 15 -13.01 14.85 -12.55
N GLU A 16 -12.72 15.56 -11.46
CA GLU A 16 -13.36 16.87 -11.17
C GLU A 16 -12.91 17.99 -12.11
N LEU A 17 -11.71 17.87 -12.69
CA LEU A 17 -11.19 18.83 -13.69
C LEU A 17 -11.75 18.59 -15.10
N LEU A 18 -12.30 17.41 -15.38
CA LEU A 18 -12.87 17.05 -16.68
C LEU A 18 -14.41 17.12 -16.73
N GLY A 19 -15.09 17.31 -15.60
CA GLY A 19 -16.54 17.20 -15.48
C GLY A 19 -17.24 18.37 -14.80
N ASN A 20 -17.04 19.62 -15.24
CA ASN A 20 -17.88 20.73 -14.79
C ASN A 20 -19.14 20.82 -15.65
N SER A 21 -20.24 20.24 -15.18
CA SER A 21 -21.58 20.70 -15.54
C SER A 21 -22.49 20.63 -14.32
N THR A 22 -22.82 21.82 -13.85
CA THR A 22 -23.75 22.14 -12.78
C THR A 22 -25.15 21.65 -13.09
N GLU A 23 -25.73 20.82 -12.22
CA GLU A 23 -27.17 20.82 -12.00
C GLU A 23 -27.48 20.58 -10.51
N LYS A 24 -28.06 21.63 -9.90
CA LYS A 24 -28.76 21.53 -8.60
C LYS A 24 -30.03 20.73 -8.82
N ARG A 25 -30.20 19.63 -8.10
CA ARG A 25 -31.49 18.96 -7.94
C ARG A 25 -31.90 18.86 -6.47
N GLU A 26 -33.12 19.25 -6.25
CA GLU A 26 -33.83 19.33 -4.97
C GLU A 26 -34.04 17.94 -4.35
N GLU A 27 -33.90 17.89 -3.01
CA GLU A 27 -34.26 16.74 -2.20
C GLU A 27 -35.75 16.43 -2.28
N SER A 28 -36.12 15.30 -2.83
CA SER A 28 -37.46 14.72 -2.64
C SER A 28 -37.35 13.39 -1.91
N GLY A 29 -37.81 13.39 -0.65
CA GLY A 29 -37.83 12.20 0.18
C GLY A 29 -38.71 11.09 -0.38
N ARG A 30 -38.09 9.96 -0.73
CA ARG A 30 -38.80 8.68 -0.91
C ARG A 30 -38.25 7.67 0.11
N LYS A 31 -39.15 7.19 0.98
CA LYS A 31 -38.89 6.08 1.89
C LYS A 31 -38.65 4.81 1.08
N ALA A 32 -37.37 4.34 1.03
CA ALA A 32 -37.02 3.09 0.40
C ALA A 32 -37.52 1.89 1.21
N LYS A 33 -38.09 0.93 0.52
CA LYS A 33 -38.54 -0.37 1.05
C LYS A 33 -37.33 -1.29 1.21
N ILE A 34 -36.93 -1.55 2.45
CA ILE A 34 -35.81 -2.42 2.80
C ILE A 34 -36.17 -3.87 2.45
N ARG A 35 -35.58 -4.44 1.41
CA ARG A 35 -35.53 -5.88 1.13
C ARG A 35 -34.04 -6.27 1.01
N GLY A 36 -33.59 -7.18 1.86
CA GLY A 36 -32.22 -7.70 1.92
C GLY A 36 -31.48 -7.20 3.16
N GLY A 37 -30.72 -8.07 3.84
CA GLY A 37 -29.91 -7.69 4.99
C GLY A 37 -28.90 -6.62 4.56
N LYS A 38 -28.88 -5.47 5.23
CA LYS A 38 -27.93 -4.40 4.93
C LYS A 38 -26.55 -4.83 5.35
N MET A 39 -25.56 -4.84 4.43
CA MET A 39 -24.16 -4.93 4.80
C MET A 39 -23.84 -3.85 5.84
N GLN A 40 -23.30 -4.27 6.98
CA GLN A 40 -22.96 -3.36 8.06
C GLN A 40 -21.49 -3.02 8.02
N PHE A 41 -21.16 -1.93 7.35
CA PHE A 41 -19.80 -1.41 7.32
C PHE A 41 -19.48 -0.72 8.64
N LYS A 42 -18.29 -0.95 9.16
CA LYS A 42 -17.71 -0.26 10.31
C LYS A 42 -16.32 0.24 9.97
N LYS A 43 -15.85 1.24 10.68
CA LYS A 43 -14.49 1.76 10.55
C LYS A 43 -13.48 0.65 10.78
N LEU A 44 -12.40 0.65 10.00
CA LEU A 44 -11.30 -0.27 10.16
C LEU A 44 -10.36 0.23 11.26
N GLU A 45 -10.16 -0.58 12.30
CA GLU A 45 -9.30 -0.26 13.44
C GLU A 45 -8.16 -1.30 13.56
N LEU A 46 -7.08 -0.95 14.26
CA LEU A 46 -5.90 -1.85 14.40
C LEU A 46 -6.25 -3.22 14.94
N GLU A 47 -7.20 -3.30 15.88
CA GLU A 47 -7.66 -4.53 16.50
C GLU A 47 -8.38 -5.46 15.52
N ASP A 48 -8.69 -4.99 14.32
CA ASP A 48 -9.32 -5.79 13.27
C ASP A 48 -8.30 -6.54 12.40
N ILE A 49 -6.99 -6.25 12.54
CA ILE A 49 -5.91 -6.95 11.81
C ILE A 49 -6.09 -8.49 11.86
N PRO A 50 -6.30 -9.13 13.02
CA PRO A 50 -6.45 -10.59 13.06
C PRO A 50 -7.66 -11.11 12.28
N LYS A 51 -8.71 -10.30 12.10
CA LYS A 51 -9.92 -10.66 11.34
C LYS A 51 -9.71 -10.50 9.84
N VAL A 52 -8.95 -9.49 9.42
CA VAL A 52 -8.74 -9.14 8.00
C VAL A 52 -7.60 -9.94 7.38
N ARG A 53 -6.50 -10.17 8.11
CA ARG A 53 -5.31 -10.88 7.65
C ARG A 53 -5.61 -12.20 6.91
N PRO A 54 -6.49 -13.10 7.38
CA PRO A 54 -6.76 -14.35 6.67
C PRO A 54 -7.31 -14.15 5.26
N TYR A 55 -8.08 -13.09 5.01
CA TYR A 55 -8.60 -12.75 3.69
C TYR A 55 -7.51 -12.25 2.75
N LEU A 56 -6.64 -11.38 3.23
CA LEU A 56 -5.51 -10.87 2.44
C LEU A 56 -4.56 -12.01 2.06
N GLN A 57 -4.25 -12.90 3.01
CA GLN A 57 -3.45 -14.10 2.75
C GLN A 57 -4.13 -15.04 1.74
N MET A 58 -5.44 -15.20 1.82
CA MET A 58 -6.21 -16.03 0.87
C MET A 58 -6.21 -15.43 -0.54
N LEU A 59 -6.29 -14.10 -0.67
CA LEU A 59 -6.23 -13.41 -1.96
C LEU A 59 -4.86 -13.55 -2.59
N GLY A 60 -3.80 -13.41 -1.80
CA GLY A 60 -2.42 -13.50 -2.28
C GLY A 60 -2.13 -12.52 -3.41
N SER A 61 -2.61 -11.28 -3.30
CA SER A 61 -2.42 -10.24 -4.30
C SER A 61 -0.95 -9.81 -4.39
N ASP A 62 -0.54 -9.38 -5.56
CA ASP A 62 0.80 -8.85 -5.81
C ASP A 62 0.86 -7.30 -5.71
N ILE A 63 -0.25 -6.61 -5.36
CA ILE A 63 -0.25 -5.16 -5.11
C ILE A 63 -0.35 -4.84 -3.62
N CYS A 64 0.30 -3.74 -3.21
CA CYS A 64 0.44 -3.36 -1.81
C CYS A 64 -0.88 -3.05 -1.10
N ASP A 65 -1.90 -2.61 -1.83
CA ASP A 65 -3.21 -2.26 -1.30
C ASP A 65 -3.93 -3.43 -0.59
N TYR A 66 -3.56 -4.68 -0.92
CA TYR A 66 -4.12 -5.89 -0.30
C TYR A 66 -3.15 -6.57 0.68
N THR A 67 -2.46 -5.75 1.43
CA THR A 67 -1.55 -6.16 2.51
C THR A 67 -1.99 -5.51 3.83
N ILE A 68 -1.48 -5.99 4.95
CA ILE A 68 -1.74 -5.34 6.25
C ILE A 68 -1.12 -3.94 6.25
N GLY A 69 0.11 -3.78 5.75
CA GLY A 69 0.76 -2.47 5.64
C GLY A 69 -0.05 -1.50 4.79
N GLY A 70 -0.30 -1.86 3.55
CA GLY A 70 -1.02 -0.99 2.61
C GLY A 70 -2.43 -0.61 3.08
N MET A 71 -3.14 -1.55 3.73
CA MET A 71 -4.50 -1.29 4.19
C MET A 71 -4.54 -0.54 5.53
N PHE A 72 -3.78 -0.98 6.54
CA PHE A 72 -3.94 -0.48 7.90
C PHE A 72 -3.13 0.78 8.19
N MET A 73 -1.98 0.98 7.57
CA MET A 73 -1.23 2.23 7.70
C MET A 73 -2.05 3.44 7.20
N TRP A 74 -2.83 3.25 6.13
CA TRP A 74 -3.58 4.31 5.47
C TRP A 74 -5.07 4.34 5.79
N ARG A 75 -5.56 3.48 6.72
CA ARG A 75 -6.98 3.31 7.03
C ARG A 75 -7.71 4.59 7.46
N ASP A 76 -7.06 5.41 8.28
CA ASP A 76 -7.63 6.66 8.76
C ASP A 76 -7.64 7.74 7.68
N PHE A 77 -6.56 7.81 6.92
CA PHE A 77 -6.43 8.73 5.81
C PHE A 77 -7.53 8.49 4.74
N TYR A 78 -7.73 7.23 4.34
CA TYR A 78 -8.78 6.86 3.38
C TYR A 78 -10.14 6.65 4.02
N ARG A 79 -10.28 6.84 5.33
CA ARG A 79 -11.52 6.57 6.08
C ARG A 79 -12.09 5.21 5.71
N MET A 80 -11.22 4.21 5.80
CA MET A 80 -11.52 2.86 5.37
C MET A 80 -12.55 2.21 6.29
N GLU A 81 -13.55 1.60 5.65
CA GLU A 81 -14.60 0.83 6.31
C GLU A 81 -14.58 -0.61 5.78
N TYR A 82 -14.99 -1.55 6.61
CA TYR A 82 -15.13 -2.94 6.21
C TYR A 82 -16.38 -3.60 6.75
N ALA A 83 -16.80 -4.67 6.06
CA ALA A 83 -17.80 -5.62 6.51
C ALA A 83 -17.32 -7.04 6.20
N ILE A 84 -17.68 -8.00 7.06
CA ILE A 84 -17.49 -9.42 6.79
C ILE A 84 -18.85 -10.08 6.82
N GLU A 85 -19.26 -10.62 5.69
CA GLU A 85 -20.50 -11.36 5.53
C GLU A 85 -20.28 -12.62 4.70
N GLU A 86 -20.88 -13.72 5.13
CA GLU A 86 -20.79 -15.01 4.41
C GLU A 86 -19.35 -15.44 4.06
N ASN A 87 -18.41 -15.22 5.00
CA ASN A 87 -16.98 -15.45 4.80
C ASN A 87 -16.35 -14.65 3.64
N THR A 88 -16.89 -13.47 3.35
CA THR A 88 -16.35 -12.53 2.38
C THR A 88 -16.05 -11.20 3.07
N LEU A 89 -14.86 -10.68 2.84
CA LEU A 89 -14.43 -9.35 3.27
C LEU A 89 -14.80 -8.34 2.19
N TYR A 90 -15.54 -7.32 2.58
CA TYR A 90 -15.86 -6.14 1.79
C TYR A 90 -15.15 -4.96 2.40
N THR A 91 -14.40 -4.22 1.61
CA THR A 91 -13.75 -2.97 2.04
C THR A 91 -14.13 -1.83 1.12
N ARG A 92 -14.24 -0.64 1.70
CA ARG A 92 -14.53 0.57 0.96
C ARG A 92 -13.86 1.78 1.60
N VAL A 93 -13.64 2.80 0.81
CA VAL A 93 -13.06 4.08 1.22
C VAL A 93 -14.02 5.23 0.91
N ARG A 94 -13.88 6.33 1.63
CA ARG A 94 -14.69 7.53 1.43
C ARG A 94 -13.83 8.71 1.06
N ASN A 95 -14.27 9.52 0.11
CA ASN A 95 -13.62 10.80 -0.15
C ASN A 95 -13.91 11.84 0.95
N ASP A 96 -13.14 12.93 0.99
CA ASP A 96 -13.25 13.97 2.01
C ASP A 96 -14.64 14.62 2.08
N ALA A 97 -15.29 14.81 0.95
CA ALA A 97 -16.64 15.36 0.88
C ALA A 97 -17.72 14.37 1.34
N HIS A 98 -17.37 13.12 1.70
CA HIS A 98 -18.30 12.02 2.01
C HIS A 98 -19.34 11.73 0.91
N THR A 99 -19.10 12.22 -0.30
CA THR A 99 -20.04 12.14 -1.43
C THR A 99 -19.84 10.92 -2.29
N LYS A 100 -18.62 10.37 -2.31
CA LYS A 100 -18.27 9.20 -3.12
C LYS A 100 -17.80 8.06 -2.23
N ILE A 101 -18.33 6.87 -2.50
CA ILE A 101 -17.90 5.62 -1.89
C ILE A 101 -17.22 4.81 -2.99
N LEU A 102 -16.05 4.27 -2.67
CA LEU A 102 -15.24 3.49 -3.59
C LEU A 102 -14.96 2.13 -2.95
N TYR A 103 -15.27 1.06 -3.66
CA TYR A 103 -15.08 -0.30 -3.19
C TYR A 103 -13.76 -0.86 -3.67
N ASN A 104 -13.05 -1.58 -2.82
CA ASN A 104 -11.97 -2.46 -3.26
C ASN A 104 -12.57 -3.78 -3.78
N LEU A 105 -11.71 -4.64 -4.35
CA LEU A 105 -12.11 -6.01 -4.70
C LEU A 105 -12.63 -6.72 -3.46
N PRO A 106 -13.85 -7.29 -3.47
CA PRO A 106 -14.30 -8.12 -2.37
C PRO A 106 -13.48 -9.42 -2.31
N ILE A 107 -13.13 -9.86 -1.11
CA ILE A 107 -12.24 -11.00 -0.91
C ILE A 107 -13.02 -12.15 -0.28
N GLY A 108 -13.28 -13.18 -1.07
CA GLY A 108 -14.03 -14.35 -0.66
C GLY A 108 -13.86 -15.49 -1.66
N ARG A 109 -14.57 -16.60 -1.43
CA ARG A 109 -14.49 -17.77 -2.33
C ARG A 109 -15.16 -17.52 -3.68
N ASP A 110 -16.20 -16.71 -3.71
CA ASP A 110 -16.96 -16.36 -4.90
C ASP A 110 -16.96 -14.85 -5.09
N ILE A 111 -15.94 -14.36 -5.79
CA ILE A 111 -15.75 -12.94 -6.09
C ILE A 111 -16.89 -12.40 -6.95
N VAL A 112 -17.40 -13.20 -7.90
CA VAL A 112 -18.50 -12.80 -8.80
C VAL A 112 -19.77 -12.54 -8.01
N ALA A 113 -20.15 -13.46 -7.12
CA ALA A 113 -21.31 -13.27 -6.25
C ALA A 113 -21.13 -12.08 -5.30
N ALA A 114 -19.90 -11.87 -4.82
CA ALA A 114 -19.61 -10.73 -3.95
C ALA A 114 -19.71 -9.37 -4.67
N ILE A 115 -19.27 -9.28 -5.93
CA ILE A 115 -19.45 -8.08 -6.76
C ILE A 115 -20.95 -7.81 -6.98
N LYS A 116 -21.72 -8.84 -7.34
CA LYS A 116 -23.19 -8.72 -7.51
C LYS A 116 -23.86 -8.21 -6.25
N LYS A 117 -23.43 -8.71 -5.09
CA LYS A 117 -23.96 -8.25 -3.78
C LYS A 117 -23.67 -6.77 -3.53
N ILE A 118 -22.50 -6.25 -3.92
CA ILE A 118 -22.20 -4.81 -3.86
C ILE A 118 -23.11 -4.04 -4.82
N MET A 119 -23.29 -4.52 -6.07
CA MET A 119 -24.18 -3.89 -7.05
C MET A 119 -25.63 -3.79 -6.52
N GLU A 120 -26.16 -4.87 -5.96
CA GLU A 120 -27.48 -4.89 -5.34
C GLU A 120 -27.57 -3.95 -4.12
N PHE A 121 -26.52 -3.90 -3.30
CA PHE A 121 -26.46 -3.02 -2.13
C PHE A 121 -26.49 -1.54 -2.51
N GLU A 122 -25.88 -1.17 -3.63
CA GLU A 122 -25.76 0.19 -4.16
C GLU A 122 -26.82 0.52 -5.22
N GLU A 123 -27.80 -0.37 -5.51
CA GLU A 123 -28.80 -0.20 -6.59
C GLU A 123 -29.58 1.12 -6.47
N ASP A 124 -29.92 1.52 -5.24
CA ASP A 124 -30.65 2.76 -4.95
C ASP A 124 -29.72 4.00 -4.80
N ASN A 125 -28.41 3.83 -4.90
CA ASN A 125 -27.46 4.92 -4.76
C ASN A 125 -27.48 5.80 -6.03
N PRO A 126 -27.72 7.12 -5.93
CA PRO A 126 -27.71 8.00 -7.10
C PRO A 126 -26.32 8.19 -7.71
N ASN A 127 -25.26 7.92 -6.96
CA ASN A 127 -23.88 8.02 -7.44
C ASN A 127 -23.50 6.77 -8.23
N GLN A 128 -22.61 6.94 -9.21
CA GLN A 128 -22.03 5.82 -9.93
C GLN A 128 -21.24 4.91 -8.98
N LEU A 129 -21.43 3.60 -9.12
CA LEU A 129 -20.64 2.60 -8.42
C LEU A 129 -19.22 2.59 -9.00
N ARG A 130 -18.21 2.58 -8.12
CA ARG A 130 -16.82 2.54 -8.50
C ARG A 130 -16.06 1.50 -7.70
N PHE A 131 -15.19 0.80 -8.39
CA PHE A 131 -14.19 -0.08 -7.76
C PHE A 131 -12.79 0.47 -8.03
N VAL A 132 -11.90 0.32 -7.04
CA VAL A 132 -10.55 0.88 -7.10
C VAL A 132 -9.51 -0.19 -6.73
N THR A 133 -8.26 0.07 -7.09
CA THR A 133 -7.14 -0.85 -6.83
C THR A 133 -7.35 -2.25 -7.41
N ILE A 134 -7.94 -2.32 -8.61
CA ILE A 134 -8.24 -3.59 -9.28
C ILE A 134 -7.08 -3.99 -10.17
N GLU A 135 -6.48 -5.15 -9.92
CA GLU A 135 -5.51 -5.76 -10.83
C GLU A 135 -6.19 -6.29 -12.10
N GLU A 136 -5.46 -6.28 -13.21
CA GLU A 136 -5.99 -6.71 -14.51
C GLU A 136 -6.56 -8.14 -14.51
N LYS A 137 -5.94 -9.04 -13.74
CA LYS A 137 -6.39 -10.44 -13.60
C LYS A 137 -7.80 -10.61 -13.03
N TYR A 138 -8.33 -9.58 -12.35
CA TYR A 138 -9.67 -9.62 -11.75
C TYR A 138 -10.76 -8.98 -12.64
N LEU A 139 -10.42 -8.29 -13.72
CA LEU A 139 -11.41 -7.68 -14.63
C LEU A 139 -12.47 -8.67 -15.15
N PRO A 140 -12.13 -9.92 -15.53
CA PRO A 140 -13.12 -10.89 -15.99
C PRO A 140 -14.21 -11.19 -14.96
N PHE A 141 -13.95 -11.10 -13.67
CA PHE A 141 -14.96 -11.32 -12.63
C PHE A 141 -16.03 -10.23 -12.61
N PHE A 142 -15.65 -9.00 -12.93
CA PHE A 142 -16.61 -7.88 -13.06
C PHE A 142 -17.50 -8.05 -14.28
N GLU A 143 -16.94 -8.48 -15.41
CA GLU A 143 -17.70 -8.79 -16.62
C GLU A 143 -18.68 -9.94 -16.39
N GLU A 144 -18.25 -11.03 -15.72
CA GLU A 144 -19.10 -12.17 -15.35
C GLU A 144 -20.19 -11.76 -14.34
N ALA A 145 -19.90 -10.83 -13.46
CA ALA A 145 -20.90 -10.25 -12.56
C ALA A 145 -21.95 -9.40 -13.27
N GLY A 146 -21.71 -9.02 -14.52
CA GLY A 146 -22.58 -8.14 -15.30
C GLY A 146 -22.35 -6.67 -14.99
N PHE A 147 -21.22 -6.31 -14.38
CA PHE A 147 -20.83 -4.93 -14.14
C PHE A 147 -20.24 -4.32 -15.41
N SER A 148 -20.98 -3.38 -16.02
CA SER A 148 -20.50 -2.62 -17.19
C SER A 148 -19.71 -1.42 -16.72
N PHE A 149 -18.46 -1.28 -17.17
CA PHE A 149 -17.56 -0.25 -16.65
C PHE A 149 -16.63 0.33 -17.69
N ASN A 150 -16.24 1.59 -17.46
CA ASN A 150 -15.02 2.17 -18.00
C ASN A 150 -13.86 1.87 -17.06
N LYS A 151 -12.67 1.55 -17.60
CA LYS A 151 -11.47 1.35 -16.80
C LYS A 151 -10.45 2.45 -17.03
N HIS A 152 -9.87 2.93 -15.95
CA HIS A 152 -8.80 3.93 -15.95
C HIS A 152 -7.64 3.44 -15.08
N ASN A 153 -6.43 3.82 -15.45
CA ASN A 153 -5.26 3.66 -14.58
C ASN A 153 -4.36 4.89 -14.69
N ASN A 154 -3.57 5.13 -13.65
CA ASN A 154 -2.49 6.12 -13.69
C ASN A 154 -1.19 5.42 -13.28
N GLU A 155 -0.16 5.54 -14.13
CA GLU A 155 1.11 4.82 -13.94
C GLU A 155 1.84 5.17 -12.64
N ILE A 156 1.62 6.39 -12.11
CA ILE A 156 2.24 6.81 -10.84
C ILE A 156 1.80 5.94 -9.64
N TYR A 157 0.70 5.20 -9.78
CA TYR A 157 0.16 4.28 -8.78
C TYR A 157 0.43 2.81 -9.08
N SER A 158 1.27 2.53 -10.07
CA SER A 158 1.69 1.15 -10.35
C SER A 158 2.76 0.71 -9.36
N ASP A 159 2.63 -0.51 -8.85
CA ASP A 159 3.62 -1.09 -7.96
C ASP A 159 4.86 -1.52 -8.73
N TYR A 160 6.03 -1.18 -8.19
CA TYR A 160 7.32 -1.61 -8.71
C TYR A 160 7.69 -2.98 -8.16
N VAL A 161 7.68 -3.99 -9.02
CA VAL A 161 7.92 -5.38 -8.63
C VAL A 161 9.21 -5.90 -9.26
N TYR A 162 10.00 -6.61 -8.47
CA TYR A 162 11.31 -7.15 -8.83
C TYR A 162 11.34 -8.66 -8.61
N LEU A 163 12.11 -9.40 -9.42
CA LEU A 163 12.40 -10.79 -9.12
C LEU A 163 13.29 -10.87 -7.87
N SER A 164 12.85 -11.64 -6.87
CA SER A 164 13.55 -11.75 -5.60
C SER A 164 15.00 -12.22 -5.78
N GLU A 165 15.23 -13.24 -6.61
CA GLU A 165 16.57 -13.77 -6.88
C GLU A 165 17.50 -12.70 -7.47
N GLU A 166 17.02 -11.90 -8.46
CA GLU A 166 17.83 -10.84 -9.07
C GLU A 166 18.13 -9.71 -8.08
N PHE A 167 17.16 -9.41 -7.22
CA PHE A 167 17.29 -8.36 -6.22
C PHE A 167 18.28 -8.74 -5.11
N ARG A 168 18.28 -9.99 -4.68
CA ARG A 168 19.22 -10.55 -3.68
C ARG A 168 20.61 -10.78 -4.23
N SER A 169 20.75 -11.47 -5.36
CA SER A 169 22.06 -11.86 -5.90
C SER A 169 22.90 -10.68 -6.40
N LEU A 170 22.26 -9.57 -6.76
CA LEU A 170 22.90 -8.42 -7.41
C LEU A 170 23.78 -8.83 -8.61
N SER A 171 23.44 -9.92 -9.28
CA SER A 171 24.23 -10.46 -10.39
C SER A 171 24.18 -9.56 -11.63
N GLY A 172 25.17 -9.70 -12.49
CA GLY A 172 25.23 -9.03 -13.79
C GLY A 172 25.70 -7.57 -13.77
N LYS A 173 25.98 -7.04 -14.97
CA LYS A 173 26.55 -5.70 -15.18
C LYS A 173 25.61 -4.57 -14.74
N ARG A 174 24.28 -4.75 -14.87
CA ARG A 174 23.28 -3.75 -14.49
C ARG A 174 23.30 -3.45 -12.99
N ASN A 175 23.77 -4.39 -12.16
CA ASN A 175 23.85 -4.23 -10.72
C ASN A 175 25.17 -3.62 -10.21
N HIS A 176 26.13 -3.30 -11.11
CA HIS A 176 27.43 -2.75 -10.69
C HIS A 176 27.31 -1.47 -9.86
N LYS A 177 26.39 -0.58 -10.23
CA LYS A 177 26.16 0.67 -9.49
C LYS A 177 25.68 0.41 -8.06
N ARG A 178 24.75 -0.53 -7.89
CA ARG A 178 24.26 -0.94 -6.57
C ARG A 178 25.37 -1.56 -5.73
N LYS A 179 26.12 -2.51 -6.30
CA LYS A 179 27.29 -3.09 -5.62
C LYS A 179 28.28 -2.03 -5.17
N ASN A 180 28.53 -1.01 -5.99
CA ASN A 180 29.41 0.08 -5.63
C ASN A 180 28.88 0.87 -4.42
N HIS A 181 27.56 1.15 -4.35
CA HIS A 181 26.96 1.81 -3.19
C HIS A 181 27.04 0.94 -1.93
N ILE A 182 26.76 -0.36 -2.04
CA ILE A 182 26.93 -1.30 -0.92
C ILE A 182 28.39 -1.33 -0.46
N ASN A 183 29.34 -1.38 -1.39
CA ASN A 183 30.77 -1.34 -1.06
C ASN A 183 31.19 0.01 -0.45
N GLN A 184 30.54 1.12 -0.81
CA GLN A 184 30.75 2.41 -0.16
C GLN A 184 30.28 2.38 1.31
N TYR A 185 29.10 1.80 1.57
CA TYR A 185 28.62 1.61 2.93
C TYR A 185 29.59 0.77 3.76
N ILE A 186 30.02 -0.39 3.26
CA ILE A 186 30.96 -1.30 3.95
C ILE A 186 32.30 -0.60 4.26
N ARG A 187 32.74 0.32 3.42
CA ARG A 187 34.00 1.07 3.63
C ARG A 187 33.86 2.29 4.52
N SER A 188 32.62 2.72 4.81
CA SER A 188 32.35 3.89 5.63
C SER A 188 32.30 3.60 7.14
N CYS A 189 32.44 2.34 7.53
CA CYS A 189 32.42 1.88 8.91
C CYS A 189 33.47 0.79 9.14
N ASP A 190 33.90 0.61 10.38
CA ASP A 190 34.81 -0.45 10.76
C ASP A 190 34.11 -1.82 10.86
N SER A 191 32.83 -1.79 11.27
CA SER A 191 31.96 -2.97 11.36
C SER A 191 30.55 -2.66 10.93
N TRP A 192 29.83 -3.67 10.42
CA TRP A 192 28.41 -3.56 10.14
C TRP A 192 27.68 -4.87 10.50
N ALA A 193 26.39 -4.76 10.79
CA ALA A 193 25.52 -5.90 11.03
C ALA A 193 24.10 -5.61 10.54
N PHE A 194 23.39 -6.68 10.14
CA PHE A 194 21.95 -6.65 9.93
C PHE A 194 21.28 -7.60 10.92
N ARG A 195 20.32 -7.10 11.68
CA ARG A 195 19.61 -7.87 12.71
C ARG A 195 18.11 -7.77 12.47
N GLU A 196 17.37 -8.81 12.82
CA GLU A 196 15.92 -8.74 12.81
C GLU A 196 15.42 -7.75 13.86
N LEU A 197 14.37 -7.02 13.50
CA LEU A 197 13.64 -6.15 14.42
C LEU A 197 12.79 -7.03 15.34
N ASN A 198 12.94 -6.85 16.63
CA ASN A 198 12.25 -7.60 17.67
C ASN A 198 12.11 -6.77 18.95
N GLU A 199 11.57 -7.37 20.02
CA GLU A 199 11.36 -6.70 21.31
C GLU A 199 12.66 -6.17 21.97
N GLU A 200 13.82 -6.75 21.66
CA GLU A 200 15.10 -6.35 22.25
C GLU A 200 15.64 -5.04 21.65
N ASN A 201 15.31 -4.74 20.38
CA ASN A 201 15.86 -3.59 19.66
C ASN A 201 14.82 -2.59 19.15
N ILE A 202 13.52 -2.83 19.35
CA ILE A 202 12.44 -1.95 18.87
C ILE A 202 12.54 -0.53 19.47
N GLU A 203 12.86 -0.42 20.75
CA GLU A 203 12.99 0.90 21.40
C GLU A 203 14.19 1.70 20.84
N GLU A 204 15.31 1.03 20.56
CA GLU A 204 16.46 1.66 19.92
C GLU A 204 16.11 2.16 18.50
N VAL A 205 15.28 1.41 17.75
CA VAL A 205 14.79 1.81 16.42
C VAL A 205 13.83 2.99 16.52
N LYS A 206 12.96 3.04 17.52
CA LYS A 206 12.08 4.20 17.76
C LYS A 206 12.90 5.45 18.07
N ASP A 207 13.92 5.35 18.91
CA ASP A 207 14.83 6.46 19.23
C ASP A 207 15.57 6.94 17.98
N PHE A 208 16.05 6.02 17.14
CA PHE A 208 16.66 6.36 15.85
C PHE A 208 15.67 7.08 14.94
N PHE A 209 14.45 6.54 14.81
CA PHE A 209 13.42 7.11 13.95
C PHE A 209 13.01 8.51 14.41
N GLU A 210 12.78 8.74 15.70
CA GLU A 210 12.45 10.07 16.24
C GLU A 210 13.56 11.08 15.97
N ARG A 211 14.82 10.69 16.18
CA ARG A 211 15.97 11.58 16.00
C ARG A 211 16.16 12.03 14.56
N TYR A 212 15.97 11.15 13.59
CA TYR A 212 16.33 11.42 12.19
C TYR A 212 15.15 11.85 11.31
N TYR A 213 13.92 11.50 11.67
CA TYR A 213 12.77 11.69 10.81
C TYR A 213 11.66 12.56 11.40
N PHE A 214 11.47 12.54 12.71
CA PHE A 214 10.40 13.31 13.34
C PHE A 214 10.78 14.77 13.58
N VAL A 215 12.06 15.09 13.57
CA VAL A 215 12.61 16.44 13.88
C VAL A 215 13.11 17.17 12.63
N ASP A 216 12.89 16.64 11.41
CA ASP A 216 13.31 17.34 10.20
C ASP A 216 12.41 18.57 9.95
N PRO A 217 12.93 19.81 10.17
CA PRO A 217 12.14 21.02 9.99
C PRO A 217 11.83 21.32 8.51
N ASN A 218 12.40 20.55 7.59
CA ASN A 218 12.21 20.70 6.14
C ASN A 218 11.30 19.61 5.57
N ALA A 219 10.77 18.70 6.41
CA ALA A 219 9.83 17.68 5.98
C ALA A 219 8.58 18.34 5.38
N ASN A 220 8.18 17.89 4.21
CA ASN A 220 6.92 18.30 3.60
C ASN A 220 5.73 17.55 4.24
N GLU A 221 4.50 17.92 3.89
CA GLU A 221 3.30 17.32 4.48
C GLU A 221 3.18 15.82 4.20
N GLU A 222 3.63 15.35 3.03
CA GLU A 222 3.63 13.92 2.67
C GLU A 222 4.63 13.12 3.53
N GLU A 223 5.82 13.66 3.73
CA GLU A 223 6.85 13.08 4.60
C GLU A 223 6.39 13.03 6.07
N ILE A 224 5.68 14.06 6.53
CA ILE A 224 5.11 14.09 7.89
C ILE A 224 4.08 12.97 8.04
N GLU A 225 3.13 12.87 7.10
CA GLU A 225 2.09 11.84 7.13
C GLU A 225 2.71 10.42 7.08
N GLU A 226 3.66 10.18 6.17
CA GLU A 226 4.38 8.90 6.09
C GLU A 226 5.12 8.58 7.40
N ASN A 227 5.74 9.60 8.01
CA ASN A 227 6.45 9.42 9.28
C ASN A 227 5.49 9.11 10.45
N GLU A 228 4.30 9.72 10.47
CA GLU A 228 3.26 9.37 11.45
C GLU A 228 2.80 7.93 11.29
N ARG A 229 2.63 7.44 10.05
CA ARG A 229 2.28 6.04 9.78
C ARG A 229 3.40 5.08 10.18
N ALA A 230 4.65 5.43 9.85
CA ALA A 230 5.80 4.62 10.25
C ALA A 230 5.94 4.56 11.79
N LYS A 231 5.69 5.67 12.49
CA LYS A 231 5.66 5.71 13.96
C LYS A 231 4.58 4.80 14.52
N GLU A 232 3.37 4.86 13.97
CA GLU A 232 2.27 3.99 14.41
C GLU A 232 2.64 2.51 14.27
N VAL A 233 3.28 2.11 13.15
CA VAL A 233 3.73 0.74 12.94
C VAL A 233 4.77 0.33 13.99
N LEU A 234 5.75 1.20 14.28
CA LEU A 234 6.76 0.93 15.30
C LEU A 234 6.13 0.80 16.70
N ASP A 235 5.18 1.68 17.04
CA ASP A 235 4.50 1.66 18.34
C ASP A 235 3.58 0.44 18.52
N ASN A 236 3.10 -0.14 17.43
CA ASN A 236 2.18 -1.28 17.40
C ASN A 236 2.76 -2.48 16.63
N TYR A 237 4.10 -2.62 16.63
CA TYR A 237 4.81 -3.58 15.77
C TYR A 237 4.32 -5.02 15.94
N GLU A 238 4.04 -5.43 17.18
CA GLU A 238 3.52 -6.77 17.48
C GLU A 238 2.13 -7.01 16.84
N ILE A 239 1.22 -6.01 16.88
CA ILE A 239 -0.12 -6.12 16.30
C ILE A 239 -0.04 -6.20 14.77
N TYR A 240 0.82 -5.37 14.17
CA TYR A 240 1.08 -5.41 12.73
C TYR A 240 1.67 -6.75 12.29
N GLY A 241 2.46 -7.43 13.12
CA GLY A 241 3.01 -8.77 12.88
C GLY A 241 3.75 -8.88 11.54
N MET A 242 4.59 -7.89 11.27
CA MET A 242 5.40 -7.76 10.05
C MET A 242 6.83 -8.24 10.30
N GLN A 243 7.60 -8.45 9.21
CA GLN A 243 9.04 -8.63 9.27
C GLN A 243 9.73 -7.28 9.35
N GLY A 244 10.70 -7.16 10.22
CA GLY A 244 11.54 -5.97 10.31
C GLY A 244 13.02 -6.33 10.34
N GLY A 245 13.84 -5.43 9.81
CA GLY A 245 15.30 -5.58 9.82
C GLY A 245 15.99 -4.25 10.08
N VAL A 246 17.04 -4.30 10.87
CA VAL A 246 17.79 -3.15 11.38
C VAL A 246 19.24 -3.24 10.93
N LEU A 247 19.73 -2.19 10.31
CA LEU A 247 21.10 -2.07 9.82
C LEU A 247 21.94 -1.24 10.79
N TYR A 248 23.07 -1.81 11.19
CA TYR A 248 24.04 -1.19 12.09
C TYR A 248 25.35 -0.90 11.39
N ALA A 249 26.00 0.18 11.76
CA ALA A 249 27.41 0.47 11.49
C ALA A 249 28.07 0.92 12.81
N ASP A 250 29.19 0.31 13.18
CA ASP A 250 29.94 0.61 14.40
C ASP A 250 29.05 0.64 15.65
N ASP A 251 28.17 -0.39 15.75
CA ASP A 251 27.16 -0.57 16.81
C ASP A 251 26.10 0.56 16.90
N GLN A 252 26.00 1.41 15.89
CA GLN A 252 24.94 2.43 15.81
C GLN A 252 23.94 2.06 14.72
N ILE A 253 22.64 2.28 14.95
CA ILE A 253 21.61 2.11 13.93
C ILE A 253 21.83 3.11 12.80
N THR A 254 21.88 2.63 11.57
CA THR A 254 21.97 3.45 10.36
C THR A 254 20.73 3.36 9.48
N GLY A 255 19.83 2.43 9.75
CA GLY A 255 18.57 2.31 9.06
C GLY A 255 17.78 1.07 9.47
N PHE A 256 16.50 1.07 9.07
CA PHE A 256 15.63 -0.09 9.25
C PHE A 256 14.64 -0.20 8.07
N SER A 257 14.15 -1.41 7.84
CA SER A 257 13.05 -1.70 6.92
C SER A 257 12.01 -2.56 7.61
N ILE A 258 10.73 -2.33 7.27
CA ILE A 258 9.60 -3.14 7.71
C ILE A 258 8.78 -3.53 6.47
N GLY A 259 8.34 -4.78 6.44
CA GLY A 259 7.55 -5.32 5.35
C GLY A 259 6.82 -6.58 5.74
N GLU A 260 6.10 -7.18 4.81
CA GLU A 260 5.36 -8.41 5.05
C GLU A 260 5.36 -9.34 3.84
N ILE A 261 5.13 -10.63 4.08
CA ILE A 261 4.98 -11.62 3.03
C ILE A 261 3.50 -11.94 2.85
N VAL A 262 2.99 -11.71 1.64
CA VAL A 262 1.65 -12.09 1.22
C VAL A 262 1.76 -12.88 -0.09
N GLY A 263 1.21 -14.09 -0.12
CA GLY A 263 1.32 -14.97 -1.28
C GLY A 263 2.77 -15.25 -1.66
N ARG A 264 3.16 -14.88 -2.87
CA ARG A 264 4.52 -15.06 -3.42
C ARG A 264 5.41 -13.81 -3.34
N SER A 265 4.93 -12.75 -2.71
CA SER A 265 5.56 -11.43 -2.73
C SER A 265 5.99 -10.99 -1.33
N LEU A 266 7.20 -10.43 -1.22
CA LEU A 266 7.67 -9.65 -0.07
C LEU A 266 7.39 -8.18 -0.38
N PHE A 267 6.53 -7.56 0.41
CA PHE A 267 6.23 -6.14 0.35
C PHE A 267 7.12 -5.35 1.29
N VAL A 268 7.67 -4.24 0.82
CA VAL A 268 8.52 -3.36 1.62
C VAL A 268 7.78 -2.05 1.83
N HIS A 269 7.20 -1.87 3.02
CA HIS A 269 6.35 -0.75 3.37
C HIS A 269 7.13 0.45 3.91
N ILE A 270 8.14 0.17 4.74
CA ILE A 270 8.92 1.21 5.41
C ILE A 270 10.40 0.96 5.15
N GLU A 271 11.09 1.98 4.66
CA GLU A 271 12.54 2.03 4.53
C GLU A 271 13.04 3.39 5.01
N LYS A 272 13.75 3.40 6.12
CA LYS A 272 14.33 4.61 6.71
C LYS A 272 15.82 4.40 6.95
N GLY A 273 16.64 5.31 6.41
CA GLY A 273 18.10 5.18 6.49
C GLY A 273 18.81 6.52 6.66
N SER A 274 19.86 6.54 7.48
CA SER A 274 20.70 7.72 7.67
C SER A 274 21.41 8.11 6.38
N LYS A 275 21.43 9.40 6.10
CA LYS A 275 22.19 9.99 4.97
C LYS A 275 23.69 10.16 5.28
N GLU A 276 24.10 9.93 6.51
CA GLU A 276 25.51 10.08 6.97
C GLU A 276 26.40 8.97 6.40
N TYR A 277 25.83 7.79 6.14
CA TYR A 277 26.56 6.67 5.58
C TYR A 277 26.19 6.49 4.10
N PRO A 278 27.14 6.65 3.17
CA PRO A 278 26.85 6.50 1.74
C PRO A 278 26.47 5.06 1.42
N GLY A 279 25.36 4.85 0.73
CA GLY A 279 24.90 3.53 0.32
C GLY A 279 24.02 2.80 1.34
N THR A 280 23.59 3.45 2.42
CA THR A 280 22.71 2.89 3.45
C THR A 280 21.46 2.25 2.85
N TYR A 281 20.71 2.96 2.01
CA TYR A 281 19.49 2.42 1.39
C TYR A 281 19.76 1.19 0.53
N GLN A 282 20.87 1.17 -0.25
CA GLN A 282 21.20 0.02 -1.06
C GLN A 282 21.63 -1.19 -0.22
N MET A 283 22.33 -0.94 0.88
CA MET A 283 22.71 -1.98 1.84
C MET A 283 21.46 -2.52 2.57
N LEU A 284 20.61 -1.64 3.05
CA LEU A 284 19.37 -1.99 3.74
C LEU A 284 18.45 -2.83 2.86
N ASN A 285 18.17 -2.38 1.64
CA ASN A 285 17.39 -3.11 0.65
C ASN A 285 17.93 -4.51 0.38
N HIS A 286 19.24 -4.60 0.19
CA HIS A 286 19.90 -5.86 -0.11
C HIS A 286 19.81 -6.83 1.07
N GLN A 287 20.13 -6.37 2.28
CA GLN A 287 20.09 -7.21 3.48
C GLN A 287 18.66 -7.65 3.84
N PHE A 288 17.67 -6.76 3.69
CA PHE A 288 16.28 -7.09 3.91
C PHE A 288 15.80 -8.17 2.94
N ALA A 289 16.12 -8.01 1.65
CA ALA A 289 15.81 -9.02 0.64
C ALA A 289 16.54 -10.35 0.89
N GLU A 290 17.84 -10.33 1.25
CA GLU A 290 18.60 -11.54 1.59
C GLU A 290 18.00 -12.27 2.79
N ARG A 291 17.50 -11.52 3.78
CA ARG A 291 16.94 -12.13 5.00
C ARG A 291 15.54 -12.69 4.79
N PHE A 292 14.65 -11.94 4.13
CA PHE A 292 13.22 -12.24 4.07
C PHE A 292 12.73 -12.65 2.66
N GLY A 293 13.54 -12.42 1.63
CA GLY A 293 13.15 -12.68 0.24
C GLY A 293 13.49 -14.08 -0.28
N GLN A 294 13.99 -15.00 0.55
CA GLN A 294 14.52 -16.30 0.07
C GLN A 294 13.43 -17.25 -0.43
N GLU A 295 12.26 -17.20 0.18
CA GLU A 295 11.14 -18.12 -0.10
C GLU A 295 10.04 -17.47 -0.94
N VAL A 296 10.26 -16.26 -1.46
CA VAL A 296 9.31 -15.55 -2.31
C VAL A 296 9.86 -15.37 -3.73
N GLU A 297 8.95 -15.26 -4.68
CA GLU A 297 9.29 -15.03 -6.09
C GLU A 297 9.57 -13.54 -6.36
N LEU A 298 8.82 -12.67 -5.72
CA LEU A 298 8.76 -11.24 -5.99
C LEU A 298 9.09 -10.40 -4.76
N ILE A 299 9.66 -9.21 -5.02
CA ILE A 299 9.78 -8.12 -4.05
C ILE A 299 9.00 -6.94 -4.60
N ASN A 300 7.97 -6.49 -3.88
CA ASN A 300 7.20 -5.31 -4.20
C ASN A 300 7.68 -4.14 -3.33
N ARG A 301 8.02 -3.03 -3.97
CA ARG A 301 8.44 -1.79 -3.32
C ARG A 301 7.45 -0.64 -3.53
N GLU A 302 6.20 -0.99 -3.71
CA GLU A 302 5.08 -0.06 -3.85
C GLU A 302 5.21 0.94 -5.01
N GLU A 303 4.33 1.93 -5.08
CA GLU A 303 4.28 2.99 -6.09
C GLU A 303 5.27 4.13 -5.83
N ASP A 304 5.46 5.00 -6.82
CA ASP A 304 6.29 6.21 -6.69
C ASP A 304 5.51 7.49 -6.36
N MET A 305 4.19 7.42 -6.32
CA MET A 305 3.28 8.54 -5.97
C MET A 305 3.48 9.81 -6.81
N GLY A 306 4.21 9.72 -7.93
CA GLY A 306 4.56 10.86 -8.75
C GLY A 306 5.83 11.61 -8.31
N ASP A 307 6.53 11.14 -7.27
CA ASP A 307 7.84 11.68 -6.89
C ASP A 307 8.91 11.22 -7.89
N GLU A 308 9.53 12.18 -8.58
CA GLU A 308 10.54 11.92 -9.61
C GLU A 308 11.82 11.27 -9.05
N GLY A 309 12.21 11.61 -7.81
CA GLY A 309 13.38 11.05 -7.14
C GLY A 309 13.16 9.59 -6.79
N LEU A 310 11.99 9.29 -6.22
CA LEU A 310 11.56 7.93 -5.88
C LEU A 310 11.40 7.08 -7.14
N ARG A 311 10.75 7.60 -8.19
CA ARG A 311 10.64 6.96 -9.51
C ARG A 311 12.01 6.60 -10.08
N LYS A 312 12.93 7.57 -10.13
CA LYS A 312 14.29 7.35 -10.62
C LYS A 312 15.04 6.30 -9.79
N SER A 313 14.87 6.34 -8.48
CA SER A 313 15.42 5.33 -7.57
C SER A 313 14.87 3.95 -7.91
N LYS A 314 13.54 3.77 -7.94
CA LYS A 314 12.88 2.48 -8.19
C LYS A 314 13.23 1.93 -9.57
N LEU A 315 13.17 2.74 -10.64
CA LEU A 315 13.59 2.34 -11.99
C LEU A 315 15.06 1.94 -12.09
N SER A 316 15.95 2.53 -11.27
CA SER A 316 17.36 2.18 -11.24
C SER A 316 17.62 0.74 -10.79
N TYR A 317 16.63 0.12 -10.15
CA TYR A 317 16.64 -1.28 -9.73
C TYR A 317 16.13 -2.24 -10.80
N HIS A 318 15.74 -1.74 -11.98
CA HIS A 318 15.28 -2.52 -13.13
C HIS A 318 14.10 -3.43 -12.75
N PRO A 319 12.93 -2.86 -12.47
CA PRO A 319 11.76 -3.64 -12.11
C PRO A 319 11.46 -4.71 -13.18
N HIS A 320 11.06 -5.88 -12.73
CA HIS A 320 10.57 -6.95 -13.59
C HIS A 320 9.24 -6.57 -14.22
N GLU A 321 8.37 -5.91 -13.42
CA GLU A 321 7.05 -5.48 -13.82
C GLU A 321 6.62 -4.23 -13.05
N LEU A 322 5.74 -3.43 -13.68
CA LEU A 322 4.94 -2.40 -13.03
C LEU A 322 3.49 -2.90 -13.02
N ILE A 323 3.00 -3.30 -11.85
CA ILE A 323 1.64 -3.83 -11.73
C ILE A 323 0.66 -2.68 -11.68
N LYS A 324 -0.18 -2.59 -12.70
CA LYS A 324 -1.20 -1.54 -12.84
C LYS A 324 -2.37 -1.78 -11.89
N LYS A 325 -2.87 -0.68 -11.34
CA LYS A 325 -4.08 -0.64 -10.52
C LYS A 325 -5.16 0.13 -11.27
N TYR A 326 -6.30 -0.51 -11.50
CA TYR A 326 -7.40 0.08 -12.26
C TYR A 326 -8.48 0.64 -11.33
N VAL A 327 -9.07 1.72 -11.77
CA VAL A 327 -10.38 2.22 -11.32
C VAL A 327 -11.42 1.75 -12.32
N LEU A 328 -12.47 1.13 -11.85
CA LEU A 328 -13.62 0.72 -12.66
C LEU A 328 -14.80 1.60 -12.30
N GLU A 329 -15.33 2.30 -13.29
CA GLU A 329 -16.46 3.22 -13.14
C GLU A 329 -17.67 2.67 -13.89
N GLU A 330 -18.80 2.53 -13.20
CA GLU A 330 -20.04 2.01 -13.74
C GLU A 330 -20.48 2.81 -14.98
N ILE A 331 -20.88 2.13 -16.06
CA ILE A 331 -21.56 2.70 -17.21
C ILE A 331 -23.06 2.58 -16.93
N ARG A 332 -23.75 3.71 -16.74
CA ARG A 332 -25.20 3.81 -16.58
C ARG A 332 -25.90 4.12 -17.87
#